data_a86d964d6720a4b7d162a5015e33fed3
#
_entry.id   a86d964d6720a4b7d162a5015e33fed3
#
_cell.length_a   1.000
_cell.length_b   1.000
_cell.length_c   1.000
_cell.angle_alpha   90.00
_cell.angle_beta   90.00
_cell.angle_gamma   90.00
#
_symmetry.space_group_name_H-M   'P 1'
#
loop_
_entity.id
_entity.type
_entity.pdbx_description
1 polymer ?
#
loop_
_entity_poly.entity_id
_entity_poly.type
_entity_poly.pdbx_seq_one_letter_code
_entity_poly.pdbx_strand_id
1 'polypeptide(L)'
;MTEYDYEDLGLVAGLEIHQQLDTETKLFCNCPTALREPEESERQFSRYLHPTKSELGELDEAALEESQVDREFEYLAYDTTCLVEEDDEPPHRLDGEAQEVVLEIAQLLDMDPVDQAHVMRKIVVDGSNTSGFQRSTLMATDGEIETDDGPVGIEDLMLEEESAQRVEETDDGVRYSLDRLGIPLVEIGTKPDIRSPEQAREAAETIGMLLRSTGKVKRGLGTIRQDVNISIAEGARVEVKGVQSLDDIDDLVENEVHRQVRLLEVRDELRERDAEVGDVADVTDVFEDTDSGVIDGALSSGGTVTAVALYGFDGLVGAELQPDRRLGTELSDHAKRHGAGGIFHTDELPAYGVTEAEVESLREAVGAGETDAVAIVAADPETAEAAIEAAADRAETALEGVPEETRGANEDGTTRYLRPLPGAARMYPETDVPPVDPDPSEVEPPELLTEKVERYRDEYGLDAGLAEQVAYGERMALFETAVEAGVDPTLAAGTLESTVTELRRDGVAVENLTDDHLLETLELVADGETAKGNVGAVLTALAERPERSAAEAVEAEGLGSAGEDEVRGAVVEVVERNEGQVEQEGMQAFSGLMGEAMGALGGKADGDLVSEVLREEIQKRA
;
A
#
# COMPACT_ATOMS: atom_id res chain seq x y z
N MET A 1 16.99 18.49 -9.82
CA MET A 1 17.58 17.36 -10.58
C MET A 1 17.84 17.78 -12.02
N THR A 2 18.67 17.07 -12.77
CA THR A 2 18.92 17.32 -14.18
C THR A 2 17.66 16.89 -14.93
N GLU A 3 17.09 17.77 -15.77
CA GLU A 3 15.95 17.42 -16.61
C GLU A 3 16.45 16.46 -17.72
N TYR A 4 16.02 15.21 -17.70
CA TYR A 4 16.40 14.19 -18.68
C TYR A 4 15.43 14.18 -19.86
N ASP A 5 15.95 13.88 -21.05
CA ASP A 5 15.14 13.47 -22.20
C ASP A 5 14.97 11.93 -22.11
N TYR A 6 13.82 11.50 -21.62
CA TYR A 6 13.53 10.09 -21.39
C TYR A 6 13.44 9.27 -22.69
N GLU A 7 13.04 9.90 -23.81
CA GLU A 7 13.01 9.26 -25.14
C GLU A 7 14.45 8.99 -25.62
N ASP A 8 15.35 9.97 -25.48
CA ASP A 8 16.77 9.81 -25.84
C ASP A 8 17.47 8.78 -24.95
N LEU A 9 17.13 8.68 -23.68
CA LEU A 9 17.64 7.65 -22.77
C LEU A 9 17.04 6.27 -23.04
N GLY A 10 15.93 6.19 -23.78
CA GLY A 10 15.21 4.95 -24.04
C GLY A 10 14.61 4.37 -22.77
N LEU A 11 13.99 5.22 -21.94
CA LEU A 11 13.28 4.77 -20.74
C LEU A 11 12.18 3.78 -21.11
N VAL A 12 12.16 2.67 -20.40
CA VAL A 12 11.13 1.65 -20.41
C VAL A 12 10.78 1.31 -18.98
N ALA A 13 9.50 1.45 -18.64
CA ALA A 13 9.01 1.00 -17.34
C ALA A 13 7.75 0.15 -17.47
N GLY A 14 7.43 -0.60 -16.43
CA GLY A 14 6.24 -1.39 -16.25
C GLY A 14 5.87 -1.46 -14.76
N LEU A 15 4.60 -1.71 -14.48
CA LEU A 15 4.05 -1.77 -13.14
C LEU A 15 3.59 -3.18 -12.82
N GLU A 16 3.75 -3.60 -11.56
CA GLU A 16 3.08 -4.73 -10.96
C GLU A 16 2.24 -4.20 -9.79
N ILE A 17 0.93 -4.30 -9.90
CA ILE A 17 -0.01 -3.75 -8.90
C ILE A 17 -0.68 -4.90 -8.17
N HIS A 18 -0.51 -4.94 -6.85
CA HIS A 18 -1.11 -5.94 -5.97
C HIS A 18 -2.23 -5.29 -5.17
N GLN A 19 -3.45 -5.83 -5.23
CA GLN A 19 -4.60 -5.33 -4.49
C GLN A 19 -5.35 -6.47 -3.80
N GLN A 20 -5.55 -6.36 -2.48
CA GLN A 20 -6.40 -7.29 -1.73
C GLN A 20 -7.86 -7.12 -2.11
N LEU A 21 -8.56 -8.25 -2.32
CA LEU A 21 -10.00 -8.27 -2.56
C LEU A 21 -10.76 -8.29 -1.23
N ASP A 22 -11.95 -7.70 -1.25
CA ASP A 22 -12.86 -7.66 -0.09
C ASP A 22 -13.92 -8.76 -0.21
N THR A 23 -13.48 -9.99 -0.11
CA THR A 23 -14.31 -11.21 -0.15
C THR A 23 -14.71 -11.65 1.26
N GLU A 24 -15.79 -12.43 1.37
CA GLU A 24 -16.24 -13.01 2.64
C GLU A 24 -15.22 -14.02 3.18
N THR A 25 -14.62 -14.85 2.30
CA THR A 25 -13.67 -15.90 2.68
C THR A 25 -12.33 -15.76 1.98
N LYS A 26 -11.32 -16.39 2.60
CA LYS A 26 -9.97 -16.51 2.04
C LYS A 26 -9.94 -17.43 0.81
N LEU A 27 -8.92 -17.30 -0.03
CA LEU A 27 -8.85 -17.87 -1.37
C LEU A 27 -8.95 -19.40 -1.42
N PHE A 28 -8.36 -20.10 -0.44
CA PHE A 28 -8.28 -21.57 -0.41
C PHE A 28 -8.81 -22.20 0.87
N CYS A 29 -9.62 -21.44 1.66
CA CYS A 29 -10.32 -21.95 2.83
C CYS A 29 -11.60 -21.15 3.12
N ASN A 30 -12.32 -21.48 4.19
CA ASN A 30 -13.54 -20.78 4.59
C ASN A 30 -13.31 -19.78 5.74
N CYS A 31 -12.06 -19.42 6.04
CA CYS A 31 -11.77 -18.42 7.06
C CYS A 31 -12.15 -17.03 6.57
N PRO A 32 -12.64 -16.15 7.45
CA PRO A 32 -12.97 -14.79 7.08
C PRO A 32 -11.70 -13.98 6.77
N THR A 33 -11.84 -12.98 5.91
CA THR A 33 -10.74 -12.06 5.53
C THR A 33 -10.53 -10.92 6.54
N ALA A 34 -11.05 -11.05 7.75
CA ALA A 34 -10.92 -10.04 8.81
C ALA A 34 -9.51 -10.01 9.40
N LEU A 35 -8.97 -8.80 9.54
CA LEU A 35 -7.66 -8.57 10.13
C LEU A 35 -7.67 -8.69 11.66
N ARG A 36 -6.51 -9.01 12.25
CA ARG A 36 -6.29 -9.14 13.68
C ARG A 36 -5.00 -8.44 14.10
N GLU A 37 -4.99 -7.92 15.32
CA GLU A 37 -3.76 -7.38 15.89
C GLU A 37 -2.89 -8.53 16.47
N PRO A 38 -1.56 -8.38 16.52
CA PRO A 38 -0.66 -9.44 17.01
C PRO A 38 -0.98 -9.92 18.43
N GLU A 39 -1.53 -9.05 19.29
CA GLU A 39 -1.93 -9.35 20.68
C GLU A 39 -3.17 -10.25 20.77
N GLU A 40 -3.96 -10.34 19.71
CA GLU A 40 -5.16 -11.17 19.62
C GLU A 40 -4.84 -12.63 19.23
N SER A 41 -3.54 -12.96 19.03
CA SER A 41 -3.16 -14.31 18.64
C SER A 41 -3.54 -15.36 19.66
N GLU A 42 -4.19 -16.44 19.20
CA GLU A 42 -4.63 -17.56 20.05
C GLU A 42 -3.59 -18.68 20.13
N ARG A 43 -2.73 -18.81 19.12
CA ARG A 43 -1.68 -19.84 19.01
C ARG A 43 -0.42 -19.29 18.36
N GLN A 44 0.70 -19.95 18.66
CA GLN A 44 2.00 -19.70 18.06
C GLN A 44 2.66 -21.03 17.71
N PHE A 45 3.37 -21.05 16.58
CA PHE A 45 4.18 -22.19 16.15
C PHE A 45 5.36 -21.72 15.31
N SER A 46 6.37 -22.61 15.15
CA SER A 46 7.58 -22.29 14.39
C SER A 46 7.78 -23.26 13.24
N ARG A 47 8.46 -22.77 12.17
CA ARG A 47 8.90 -23.58 11.04
C ARG A 47 10.29 -23.16 10.57
N TYR A 48 10.98 -24.13 9.95
CA TYR A 48 12.20 -23.91 9.16
C TYR A 48 11.89 -24.23 7.71
N LEU A 49 12.08 -23.26 6.81
CA LEU A 49 11.78 -23.43 5.39
C LEU A 49 13.06 -23.73 4.61
N HIS A 50 12.95 -24.59 3.61
CA HIS A 50 14.04 -24.94 2.71
C HIS A 50 13.58 -24.81 1.26
N PRO A 51 14.42 -24.28 0.34
CA PRO A 51 14.06 -24.16 -1.07
C PRO A 51 13.84 -25.54 -1.69
N THR A 52 12.73 -25.67 -2.41
CA THR A 52 12.40 -26.87 -3.17
C THR A 52 12.97 -26.77 -4.58
N LYS A 53 13.54 -27.85 -5.11
CA LYS A 53 13.99 -27.91 -6.50
C LYS A 53 12.79 -27.91 -7.45
N SER A 54 12.89 -27.13 -8.53
CA SER A 54 11.94 -27.20 -9.62
C SER A 54 11.85 -28.59 -10.23
N GLU A 55 10.82 -28.88 -11.05
CA GLU A 55 10.69 -30.15 -11.77
C GLU A 55 11.89 -30.43 -12.71
N LEU A 56 12.58 -29.40 -13.17
CA LEU A 56 13.81 -29.50 -13.97
C LEU A 56 15.04 -29.75 -13.11
N GLY A 57 14.92 -29.75 -11.77
CA GLY A 57 15.99 -29.98 -10.82
C GLY A 57 16.85 -28.77 -10.55
N GLU A 58 16.42 -27.59 -11.01
CA GLU A 58 17.06 -26.30 -10.79
C GLU A 58 16.56 -25.67 -9.48
N LEU A 59 17.42 -24.92 -8.78
CA LEU A 59 17.07 -24.08 -7.65
C LEU A 59 17.05 -22.63 -8.14
N ASP A 60 16.08 -21.87 -7.67
CA ASP A 60 16.04 -20.42 -7.87
C ASP A 60 17.18 -19.75 -7.09
N GLU A 61 17.94 -18.86 -7.73
CA GLU A 61 19.12 -18.21 -7.11
C GLU A 61 18.73 -17.32 -5.93
N ALA A 62 17.61 -16.61 -6.03
CA ALA A 62 17.12 -15.77 -4.92
C ALA A 62 16.68 -16.61 -3.73
N ALA A 63 15.99 -17.76 -3.97
CA ALA A 63 15.62 -18.70 -2.93
C ALA A 63 16.83 -19.40 -2.31
N LEU A 64 17.90 -19.62 -3.09
CA LEU A 64 19.14 -20.19 -2.59
C LEU A 64 19.88 -19.21 -1.68
N GLU A 65 19.96 -17.93 -2.06
CA GLU A 65 20.58 -16.87 -1.26
C GLU A 65 19.84 -16.68 0.07
N GLU A 66 18.50 -16.61 0.05
CA GLU A 66 17.68 -16.54 1.26
C GLU A 66 17.83 -17.74 2.18
N SER A 67 18.08 -18.95 1.61
CA SER A 67 18.25 -20.20 2.38
C SER A 67 19.62 -20.36 3.04
N GLN A 68 20.59 -19.51 2.74
CA GLN A 68 21.94 -19.57 3.35
C GLN A 68 21.91 -19.14 4.83
N VAL A 69 20.85 -18.48 5.28
CA VAL A 69 20.65 -18.11 6.68
C VAL A 69 19.63 -19.08 7.28
N ASP A 70 20.07 -19.92 8.24
CA ASP A 70 19.21 -20.88 8.97
C ASP A 70 18.37 -20.08 9.99
N ARG A 71 17.20 -19.57 9.55
CA ARG A 71 16.31 -18.74 10.36
C ARG A 71 15.09 -19.53 10.82
N GLU A 72 14.70 -19.35 12.09
CA GLU A 72 13.43 -19.80 12.60
C GLU A 72 12.33 -18.79 12.26
N PHE A 73 11.22 -19.27 11.68
CA PHE A 73 10.04 -18.47 11.42
C PHE A 73 8.96 -18.80 12.45
N GLU A 74 8.57 -17.81 13.25
CA GLU A 74 7.50 -17.92 14.23
C GLU A 74 6.21 -17.33 13.67
N TYR A 75 5.09 -18.03 13.82
CA TYR A 75 3.80 -17.65 13.28
C TYR A 75 2.76 -17.44 14.37
N LEU A 76 2.04 -16.32 14.27
CA LEU A 76 0.89 -15.98 15.10
C LEU A 76 -0.39 -16.39 14.37
N ALA A 77 -1.18 -17.28 14.98
CA ALA A 77 -2.44 -17.79 14.42
C ALA A 77 -3.64 -17.30 15.24
N TYR A 78 -4.77 -17.09 14.59
CA TYR A 78 -5.97 -16.43 15.10
C TYR A 78 -7.24 -17.26 14.87
N ASP A 79 -8.40 -16.76 15.30
CA ASP A 79 -9.72 -17.28 14.94
C ASP A 79 -10.03 -17.19 13.43
N THR A 80 -9.29 -16.35 12.70
CA THR A 80 -9.34 -16.20 11.24
C THR A 80 -8.32 -17.09 10.50
N THR A 81 -7.73 -18.08 11.19
CA THR A 81 -6.71 -18.97 10.64
C THR A 81 -7.13 -20.42 10.84
N CYS A 82 -6.88 -21.28 9.87
CA CYS A 82 -7.11 -22.72 9.98
C CYS A 82 -5.89 -23.55 9.55
N LEU A 83 -6.03 -24.88 9.54
CA LEU A 83 -4.94 -25.79 9.20
C LEU A 83 -4.44 -25.65 7.75
N VAL A 84 -5.20 -25.01 6.85
CA VAL A 84 -4.75 -24.72 5.48
C VAL A 84 -3.64 -23.67 5.51
N GLU A 85 -3.83 -22.54 6.23
CA GLU A 85 -2.79 -21.51 6.37
C GLU A 85 -1.60 -22.00 7.22
N GLU A 86 -1.81 -23.02 8.07
CA GLU A 86 -0.73 -23.64 8.83
C GLU A 86 0.02 -24.71 8.04
N ASP A 87 -0.36 -24.98 6.79
CA ASP A 87 0.16 -26.06 5.94
C ASP A 87 0.04 -27.46 6.56
N ASP A 88 -0.98 -27.67 7.38
CA ASP A 88 -1.29 -28.95 8.04
C ASP A 88 -2.52 -29.65 7.42
N GLU A 89 -3.23 -29.00 6.47
CA GLU A 89 -4.35 -29.55 5.71
C GLU A 89 -4.27 -29.08 4.24
N PRO A 90 -4.68 -29.92 3.25
CA PRO A 90 -4.73 -29.52 1.85
C PRO A 90 -5.66 -28.31 1.61
N PRO A 91 -5.36 -27.47 0.58
CA PRO A 91 -6.19 -26.32 0.22
C PRO A 91 -7.59 -26.77 -0.24
N HIS A 92 -8.57 -25.94 -0.02
CA HIS A 92 -9.89 -26.07 -0.62
C HIS A 92 -9.86 -25.69 -2.12
N ARG A 93 -11.01 -25.67 -2.76
CA ARG A 93 -11.15 -25.13 -4.12
C ARG A 93 -10.93 -23.63 -4.11
N LEU A 94 -10.50 -23.10 -5.25
CA LEU A 94 -10.41 -21.65 -5.46
C LEU A 94 -11.75 -20.99 -5.16
N ASP A 95 -11.73 -19.91 -4.39
CA ASP A 95 -12.94 -19.18 -3.96
C ASP A 95 -13.71 -18.61 -5.16
N GLY A 96 -15.05 -18.77 -5.16
CA GLY A 96 -15.90 -18.38 -6.28
C GLY A 96 -16.12 -16.87 -6.35
N GLU A 97 -16.27 -16.21 -5.20
CA GLU A 97 -16.43 -14.75 -5.14
C GLU A 97 -15.17 -14.04 -5.65
N ALA A 98 -13.98 -14.49 -5.25
CA ALA A 98 -12.73 -13.96 -5.74
C ALA A 98 -12.59 -14.13 -7.27
N GLN A 99 -13.04 -15.28 -7.83
CA GLN A 99 -13.06 -15.49 -9.29
C GLN A 99 -13.98 -14.49 -10.00
N GLU A 100 -15.19 -14.25 -9.48
CA GLU A 100 -16.13 -13.27 -10.06
C GLU A 100 -15.52 -11.86 -10.07
N VAL A 101 -14.92 -11.42 -8.95
CA VAL A 101 -14.28 -10.10 -8.85
C VAL A 101 -13.12 -9.95 -9.84
N VAL A 102 -12.30 -10.98 -10.00
CA VAL A 102 -11.18 -10.94 -10.96
C VAL A 102 -11.67 -10.89 -12.41
N LEU A 103 -12.79 -11.56 -12.74
CA LEU A 103 -13.39 -11.47 -14.07
C LEU A 103 -14.02 -10.08 -14.34
N GLU A 104 -14.58 -9.42 -13.33
CA GLU A 104 -15.01 -8.02 -13.44
C GLU A 104 -13.80 -7.10 -13.73
N ILE A 105 -12.68 -7.30 -13.02
CA ILE A 105 -11.43 -6.56 -13.25
C ILE A 105 -10.90 -6.82 -14.66
N ALA A 106 -10.90 -8.07 -15.13
CA ALA A 106 -10.48 -8.41 -16.48
C ALA A 106 -11.30 -7.66 -17.55
N GLN A 107 -12.62 -7.55 -17.36
CA GLN A 107 -13.48 -6.79 -18.28
C GLN A 107 -13.17 -5.28 -18.25
N LEU A 108 -12.88 -4.70 -17.06
CA LEU A 108 -12.52 -3.28 -16.94
C LEU A 108 -11.18 -2.95 -17.60
N LEU A 109 -10.26 -3.92 -17.65
CA LEU A 109 -8.93 -3.80 -18.26
C LEU A 109 -8.91 -4.27 -19.73
N ASP A 110 -10.07 -4.58 -20.33
CA ASP A 110 -10.23 -5.10 -21.70
C ASP A 110 -9.36 -6.34 -21.96
N MET A 111 -9.29 -7.27 -20.99
CA MET A 111 -8.45 -8.46 -21.04
C MET A 111 -9.19 -9.70 -21.55
N ASP A 112 -8.44 -10.63 -22.13
CA ASP A 112 -8.90 -11.95 -22.55
C ASP A 112 -8.75 -12.97 -21.41
N PRO A 113 -9.85 -13.47 -20.77
CA PRO A 113 -9.75 -14.57 -19.80
C PRO A 113 -9.18 -15.85 -20.43
N VAL A 114 -8.38 -16.60 -19.65
CA VAL A 114 -7.82 -17.86 -20.12
C VAL A 114 -8.89 -18.95 -20.27
N ASP A 115 -8.74 -19.87 -21.21
CA ASP A 115 -9.67 -21.01 -21.41
C ASP A 115 -9.76 -21.90 -20.15
N GLN A 116 -8.65 -22.06 -19.44
CA GLN A 116 -8.56 -22.85 -18.22
C GLN A 116 -7.45 -22.28 -17.31
N ALA A 117 -7.81 -21.96 -16.08
CA ALA A 117 -6.90 -21.45 -15.08
C ALA A 117 -6.36 -22.57 -14.18
N HIS A 118 -5.05 -22.64 -14.04
CA HIS A 118 -4.34 -23.59 -13.21
C HIS A 118 -3.66 -22.88 -12.05
N VAL A 119 -3.86 -23.40 -10.84
CA VAL A 119 -3.13 -22.90 -9.67
C VAL A 119 -1.68 -23.37 -9.72
N MET A 120 -0.76 -22.44 -9.55
CA MET A 120 0.67 -22.69 -9.49
C MET A 120 1.20 -22.41 -8.08
N ARG A 121 2.31 -23.05 -7.71
CA ARG A 121 3.08 -22.75 -6.51
C ARG A 121 4.29 -21.92 -6.89
N LYS A 122 4.37 -20.70 -6.41
CA LYS A 122 5.48 -19.74 -6.59
C LYS A 122 6.38 -19.84 -5.35
N ILE A 123 7.60 -20.40 -5.49
CA ILE A 123 8.51 -20.66 -4.35
C ILE A 123 8.83 -19.36 -3.61
N VAL A 124 8.62 -19.36 -2.28
CA VAL A 124 8.90 -18.25 -1.35
C VAL A 124 9.44 -18.85 -0.05
N VAL A 125 10.69 -18.59 0.30
CA VAL A 125 11.36 -19.20 1.47
C VAL A 125 11.75 -18.19 2.55
N ASP A 126 11.30 -16.94 2.44
CA ASP A 126 11.52 -15.86 3.40
C ASP A 126 10.67 -15.96 4.67
N GLY A 127 9.80 -16.97 4.75
CA GLY A 127 8.88 -17.20 5.87
C GLY A 127 7.50 -16.58 5.70
N SER A 128 7.27 -15.72 4.71
CA SER A 128 5.98 -15.07 4.50
C SER A 128 4.83 -16.03 4.11
N ASN A 129 5.17 -17.25 3.71
CA ASN A 129 4.22 -18.34 3.46
C ASN A 129 4.65 -19.58 4.24
N THR A 130 3.80 -20.12 5.07
CA THR A 130 4.06 -21.28 5.94
C THR A 130 4.45 -22.54 5.17
N SER A 131 3.93 -22.68 3.95
CA SER A 131 4.19 -23.79 3.01
C SER A 131 5.52 -23.67 2.25
N GLY A 132 6.18 -22.51 2.30
CA GLY A 132 7.37 -22.22 1.48
C GLY A 132 7.05 -21.88 0.02
N PHE A 133 5.79 -21.63 -0.30
CA PHE A 133 5.33 -21.16 -1.61
C PHE A 133 4.04 -20.34 -1.47
N GLN A 134 3.79 -19.46 -2.44
CA GLN A 134 2.54 -18.72 -2.63
C GLN A 134 1.76 -19.38 -3.78
N ARG A 135 0.46 -19.58 -3.62
CA ARG A 135 -0.41 -20.04 -4.71
C ARG A 135 -0.82 -18.88 -5.58
N SER A 136 -0.64 -19.03 -6.88
CA SER A 136 -0.88 -18.00 -7.89
C SER A 136 -1.57 -18.61 -9.10
N THR A 137 -2.53 -17.90 -9.70
CA THR A 137 -3.36 -18.40 -10.79
C THR A 137 -3.51 -17.35 -11.87
N LEU A 138 -3.05 -17.64 -13.10
CA LEU A 138 -3.29 -16.76 -14.25
C LEU A 138 -4.77 -16.81 -14.63
N MET A 139 -5.44 -15.66 -14.64
CA MET A 139 -6.88 -15.52 -14.91
C MET A 139 -7.18 -14.88 -16.27
N ALA A 140 -6.38 -13.90 -16.71
CA ALA A 140 -6.55 -13.22 -18.00
C ALA A 140 -5.21 -12.67 -18.52
N THR A 141 -5.18 -12.36 -19.82
CA THR A 141 -4.01 -11.80 -20.53
C THR A 141 -4.43 -10.70 -21.51
N ASP A 142 -3.45 -9.95 -22.03
CA ASP A 142 -3.59 -9.08 -23.20
C ASP A 142 -4.62 -7.95 -23.08
N GLY A 143 -4.63 -7.21 -21.95
CA GLY A 143 -5.44 -6.01 -21.78
C GLY A 143 -4.74 -4.71 -22.19
N GLU A 144 -5.46 -3.58 -22.01
CA GLU A 144 -4.95 -2.24 -22.30
C GLU A 144 -5.66 -1.18 -21.47
N ILE A 145 -4.91 -0.14 -21.07
CA ILE A 145 -5.46 1.09 -20.51
C ILE A 145 -4.97 2.29 -21.31
N GLU A 146 -5.79 3.36 -21.37
CA GLU A 146 -5.40 4.62 -22.00
C GLU A 146 -4.76 5.56 -20.99
N THR A 147 -3.67 6.24 -21.41
CA THR A 147 -3.05 7.36 -20.70
C THR A 147 -2.87 8.54 -21.64
N ASP A 148 -2.60 9.74 -21.09
CA ASP A 148 -2.39 10.96 -21.89
C ASP A 148 -1.22 10.82 -22.89
N ASP A 149 -0.20 10.02 -22.55
CA ASP A 149 0.98 9.75 -23.39
C ASP A 149 0.79 8.51 -24.30
N GLY A 150 -0.40 7.92 -24.32
CA GLY A 150 -0.76 6.78 -25.18
C GLY A 150 -1.08 5.52 -24.38
N PRO A 151 -1.49 4.43 -25.07
CA PRO A 151 -1.94 3.21 -24.41
C PRO A 151 -0.80 2.49 -23.68
N VAL A 152 -1.14 1.89 -22.54
CA VAL A 152 -0.27 0.97 -21.79
C VAL A 152 -0.93 -0.40 -21.79
N GLY A 153 -0.26 -1.40 -22.39
CA GLY A 153 -0.74 -2.77 -22.40
C GLY A 153 -0.68 -3.42 -21.02
N ILE A 154 -1.65 -4.28 -20.73
CA ILE A 154 -1.64 -5.17 -19.57
C ILE A 154 -1.19 -6.55 -20.05
N GLU A 155 -0.18 -7.13 -19.41
CA GLU A 155 0.38 -8.43 -19.81
C GLU A 155 -0.42 -9.58 -19.21
N ASP A 156 -0.63 -9.54 -17.89
CA ASP A 156 -1.30 -10.58 -17.14
C ASP A 156 -2.11 -10.04 -15.96
N LEU A 157 -3.09 -10.87 -15.57
CA LEU A 157 -3.92 -10.70 -14.38
C LEU A 157 -3.90 -12.00 -13.60
N MET A 158 -3.27 -11.95 -12.43
CA MET A 158 -3.13 -13.10 -11.54
C MET A 158 -4.08 -12.99 -10.36
N LEU A 159 -4.59 -14.14 -9.90
CA LEU A 159 -5.27 -14.28 -8.62
C LEU A 159 -4.39 -15.10 -7.69
N GLU A 160 -3.97 -14.49 -6.59
CA GLU A 160 -2.99 -15.05 -5.66
C GLU A 160 -3.51 -15.07 -4.22
N GLU A 161 -2.89 -15.86 -3.35
CA GLU A 161 -3.06 -15.73 -1.90
C GLU A 161 -2.12 -14.65 -1.33
N GLU A 162 -2.64 -13.73 -0.50
CA GLU A 162 -1.80 -12.76 0.20
C GLU A 162 -0.85 -13.47 1.15
N SER A 163 0.33 -12.92 1.34
CA SER A 163 1.35 -13.42 2.27
C SER A 163 1.11 -12.97 3.71
N ALA A 164 1.71 -13.69 4.67
CA ALA A 164 1.68 -13.32 6.08
C ALA A 164 2.38 -11.97 6.33
N GLN A 165 1.86 -11.20 7.26
CA GLN A 165 2.44 -9.92 7.64
C GLN A 165 3.64 -10.12 8.57
N ARG A 166 4.79 -9.53 8.22
CA ARG A 166 5.94 -9.47 9.12
C ARG A 166 5.66 -8.55 10.30
N VAL A 167 5.77 -9.08 11.52
CA VAL A 167 5.51 -8.36 12.77
C VAL A 167 6.81 -7.89 13.42
N GLU A 168 7.80 -8.78 13.51
CA GLU A 168 9.06 -8.53 14.23
C GLU A 168 10.21 -9.32 13.60
N GLU A 169 11.40 -8.74 13.59
CA GLU A 169 12.64 -9.42 13.27
C GLU A 169 13.55 -9.39 14.50
N THR A 170 14.06 -10.55 14.90
CA THR A 170 14.97 -10.74 16.03
C THR A 170 16.29 -11.33 15.55
N ASP A 171 17.30 -11.36 16.41
CA ASP A 171 18.59 -11.96 16.08
C ASP A 171 18.48 -13.47 15.74
N ASP A 172 17.44 -14.17 16.27
CA ASP A 172 17.25 -15.61 16.11
C ASP A 172 16.23 -15.98 15.01
N GLY A 173 15.40 -15.03 14.53
CA GLY A 173 14.35 -15.33 13.56
C GLY A 173 13.41 -14.18 13.21
N VAL A 174 12.35 -14.51 12.48
CA VAL A 174 11.33 -13.56 12.05
C VAL A 174 9.97 -14.04 12.51
N ARG A 175 9.15 -13.11 13.03
CA ARG A 175 7.76 -13.37 13.45
C ARG A 175 6.78 -12.83 12.44
N TYR A 176 5.82 -13.68 12.04
CA TYR A 176 4.76 -13.36 11.08
C TYR A 176 3.38 -13.49 11.70
N SER A 177 2.44 -12.62 11.26
CA SER A 177 1.01 -12.71 11.54
C SER A 177 0.28 -13.40 10.39
N LEU A 178 -0.50 -14.45 10.68
CA LEU A 178 -1.25 -15.23 9.69
C LEU A 178 -2.64 -14.66 9.37
N ASP A 179 -3.04 -13.55 9.97
CA ASP A 179 -4.34 -12.94 9.72
C ASP A 179 -4.56 -12.61 8.24
N ARG A 180 -3.52 -12.10 7.55
CA ARG A 180 -3.55 -11.77 6.11
C ARG A 180 -3.30 -12.95 5.19
N LEU A 181 -2.60 -13.99 5.65
CA LEU A 181 -2.25 -15.13 4.80
C LEU A 181 -3.51 -15.76 4.22
N GLY A 182 -3.53 -15.88 2.90
CA GLY A 182 -4.64 -16.48 2.16
C GLY A 182 -5.78 -15.52 1.79
N ILE A 183 -5.75 -14.24 2.18
CA ILE A 183 -6.69 -13.23 1.64
C ILE A 183 -6.51 -13.20 0.11
N PRO A 184 -7.59 -13.19 -0.69
CA PRO A 184 -7.46 -13.09 -2.14
C PRO A 184 -6.76 -11.79 -2.54
N LEU A 185 -5.75 -11.91 -3.38
CA LEU A 185 -4.91 -10.83 -3.89
C LEU A 185 -4.95 -10.87 -5.41
N VAL A 186 -5.23 -9.75 -6.05
CA VAL A 186 -5.05 -9.60 -7.49
C VAL A 186 -3.71 -8.96 -7.77
N GLU A 187 -2.93 -9.55 -8.69
CA GLU A 187 -1.69 -8.99 -9.25
C GLU A 187 -1.93 -8.64 -10.71
N ILE A 188 -1.67 -7.39 -11.10
CA ILE A 188 -1.81 -6.87 -12.45
C ILE A 188 -0.44 -6.47 -12.95
N GLY A 189 0.06 -7.15 -13.99
CA GLY A 189 1.31 -6.81 -14.66
C GLY A 189 1.08 -6.00 -15.93
N THR A 190 1.70 -4.82 -16.05
CA THR A 190 1.67 -4.06 -17.31
C THR A 190 2.78 -4.53 -18.24
N LYS A 191 2.57 -4.36 -19.56
CA LYS A 191 3.66 -4.47 -20.54
C LYS A 191 4.66 -3.33 -20.32
N PRO A 192 5.91 -3.47 -20.78
CA PRO A 192 6.93 -2.45 -20.63
C PRO A 192 6.72 -1.30 -21.66
N ASP A 193 5.56 -0.65 -21.58
CA ASP A 193 5.11 0.37 -22.53
C ASP A 193 5.24 1.80 -22.00
N ILE A 194 5.51 1.97 -20.72
CA ILE A 194 5.65 3.27 -20.05
C ILE A 194 6.97 3.93 -20.45
N ARG A 195 6.91 5.24 -20.77
CA ARG A 195 8.03 6.01 -21.34
C ARG A 195 8.39 7.28 -20.58
N SER A 196 7.60 7.65 -19.56
CA SER A 196 7.87 8.81 -18.70
C SER A 196 7.49 8.50 -17.24
N PRO A 197 8.07 9.21 -16.26
CA PRO A 197 7.66 9.12 -14.86
C PRO A 197 6.18 9.45 -14.64
N GLU A 198 5.70 10.50 -15.31
CA GLU A 198 4.30 10.95 -15.24
C GLU A 198 3.35 9.89 -15.78
N GLN A 199 3.70 9.21 -16.88
CA GLN A 199 2.90 8.12 -17.45
C GLN A 199 2.85 6.92 -16.48
N ALA A 200 3.93 6.64 -15.75
CA ALA A 200 3.92 5.57 -14.73
C ALA A 200 2.90 5.84 -13.63
N ARG A 201 2.88 7.08 -13.13
CA ARG A 201 1.90 7.50 -12.12
C ARG A 201 0.47 7.46 -12.65
N GLU A 202 0.22 8.01 -13.83
CA GLU A 202 -1.09 8.02 -14.47
C GLU A 202 -1.63 6.59 -14.71
N ALA A 203 -0.78 5.67 -15.19
CA ALA A 203 -1.14 4.27 -15.36
C ALA A 203 -1.54 3.62 -14.03
N ALA A 204 -0.79 3.86 -12.96
CA ALA A 204 -1.11 3.35 -11.62
C ALA A 204 -2.42 3.95 -11.07
N GLU A 205 -2.65 5.25 -11.25
CA GLU A 205 -3.89 5.94 -10.88
C GLU A 205 -5.10 5.36 -11.64
N THR A 206 -4.95 5.14 -12.94
CA THR A 206 -6.00 4.57 -13.80
C THR A 206 -6.36 3.16 -13.37
N ILE A 207 -5.38 2.26 -13.18
CA ILE A 207 -5.62 0.90 -12.70
C ILE A 207 -6.25 0.93 -11.30
N GLY A 208 -5.74 1.77 -10.40
CA GLY A 208 -6.32 1.93 -9.06
C GLY A 208 -7.78 2.40 -9.07
N MET A 209 -8.15 3.29 -9.98
CA MET A 209 -9.54 3.73 -10.19
C MET A 209 -10.41 2.59 -10.70
N LEU A 210 -9.94 1.82 -11.69
CA LEU A 210 -10.66 0.65 -12.22
C LEU A 210 -10.90 -0.40 -11.14
N LEU A 211 -9.89 -0.74 -10.34
CA LEU A 211 -10.02 -1.66 -9.21
C LEU A 211 -11.07 -1.19 -8.19
N ARG A 212 -11.05 0.08 -7.82
CA ARG A 212 -12.04 0.68 -6.91
C ARG A 212 -13.45 0.70 -7.50
N SER A 213 -13.58 0.74 -8.82
CA SER A 213 -14.90 0.73 -9.51
C SER A 213 -15.68 -0.56 -9.28
N THR A 214 -15.01 -1.68 -8.99
CA THR A 214 -15.67 -2.94 -8.60
C THR A 214 -16.45 -2.81 -7.29
N GLY A 215 -16.01 -1.93 -6.38
CA GLY A 215 -16.53 -1.84 -5.01
C GLY A 215 -16.17 -3.03 -4.12
N LYS A 216 -15.35 -3.98 -4.62
CA LYS A 216 -15.03 -5.27 -3.99
C LYS A 216 -13.55 -5.42 -3.66
N VAL A 217 -12.82 -4.31 -3.52
CA VAL A 217 -11.42 -4.28 -3.09
C VAL A 217 -11.28 -3.70 -1.70
N LYS A 218 -10.36 -4.26 -0.90
CA LYS A 218 -10.07 -3.72 0.42
C LYS A 218 -9.45 -2.34 0.33
N ARG A 219 -9.75 -1.51 1.32
CA ARG A 219 -9.26 -0.14 1.44
C ARG A 219 -8.39 0.03 2.68
N GLY A 220 -7.50 1.00 2.67
CA GLY A 220 -6.61 1.34 3.78
C GLY A 220 -5.15 1.05 3.49
N LEU A 221 -4.29 1.41 4.43
CA LEU A 221 -2.83 1.26 4.29
C LEU A 221 -2.43 -0.21 4.16
N GLY A 222 -1.63 -0.51 3.14
CA GLY A 222 -1.08 -1.84 2.90
C GLY A 222 -2.03 -2.82 2.22
N THR A 223 -3.23 -2.39 1.76
CA THR A 223 -4.16 -3.22 0.98
C THR A 223 -3.87 -3.15 -0.52
N ILE A 224 -3.16 -2.13 -0.99
CA ILE A 224 -2.63 -1.99 -2.33
C ILE A 224 -1.12 -1.72 -2.26
N ARG A 225 -0.34 -2.31 -3.16
CA ARG A 225 1.11 -2.12 -3.30
C ARG A 225 1.46 -2.08 -4.77
N GLN A 226 2.45 -1.27 -5.13
CA GLN A 226 3.00 -1.23 -6.47
C GLN A 226 4.48 -1.61 -6.44
N ASP A 227 4.88 -2.44 -7.40
CA ASP A 227 6.27 -2.70 -7.74
C ASP A 227 6.51 -2.08 -9.13
N VAL A 228 7.65 -1.41 -9.31
CA VAL A 228 7.96 -0.70 -10.56
C VAL A 228 9.20 -1.30 -11.19
N ASN A 229 9.09 -1.80 -12.42
CA ASN A 229 10.20 -2.24 -13.22
C ASN A 229 10.70 -1.08 -14.09
N ILE A 230 11.99 -0.74 -14.03
CA ILE A 230 12.58 0.44 -14.69
C ILE A 230 13.87 0.03 -15.40
N SER A 231 14.05 0.49 -16.62
CA SER A 231 15.30 0.36 -17.37
C SER A 231 15.51 1.52 -18.33
N ILE A 232 16.78 1.81 -18.65
CA ILE A 232 17.16 2.67 -19.78
C ILE A 232 17.99 1.86 -20.77
N ALA A 233 18.14 2.35 -22.02
CA ALA A 233 18.71 1.58 -23.14
C ALA A 233 20.12 1.00 -22.87
N GLU A 234 20.99 1.73 -22.17
CA GLU A 234 22.34 1.28 -21.78
C GLU A 234 22.42 0.73 -20.35
N GLY A 235 21.30 0.80 -19.59
CA GLY A 235 21.18 0.32 -18.23
C GLY A 235 20.74 -1.13 -18.14
N ALA A 236 20.03 -1.46 -17.07
CA ALA A 236 19.51 -2.80 -16.82
C ALA A 236 18.09 -2.73 -16.21
N ARG A 237 17.35 -3.83 -16.23
CA ARG A 237 16.07 -3.93 -15.56
C ARG A 237 16.26 -3.97 -14.05
N VAL A 238 15.66 -3.01 -13.37
CA VAL A 238 15.60 -2.92 -11.91
C VAL A 238 14.14 -2.98 -11.48
N GLU A 239 13.82 -3.89 -10.58
CA GLU A 239 12.52 -4.01 -9.94
C GLU A 239 12.55 -3.25 -8.61
N VAL A 240 11.74 -2.21 -8.45
CA VAL A 240 11.62 -1.47 -7.19
C VAL A 240 10.34 -1.87 -6.48
N LYS A 241 10.48 -2.49 -5.30
CA LYS A 241 9.38 -3.02 -4.51
C LYS A 241 8.88 -2.08 -3.43
N GLY A 242 7.57 -2.19 -3.15
CA GLY A 242 6.98 -1.63 -1.94
C GLY A 242 6.63 -0.15 -2.03
N VAL A 243 6.32 0.36 -3.22
CA VAL A 243 5.78 1.71 -3.39
C VAL A 243 4.34 1.72 -2.87
N GLN A 244 4.04 2.56 -1.89
CA GLN A 244 2.73 2.61 -1.23
C GLN A 244 1.89 3.82 -1.64
N SER A 245 2.54 4.91 -2.05
CA SER A 245 1.88 6.14 -2.48
C SER A 245 2.00 6.31 -3.99
N LEU A 246 0.88 6.61 -4.65
CA LEU A 246 0.87 6.94 -6.08
C LEU A 246 1.65 8.22 -6.37
N ASP A 247 1.65 9.17 -5.42
CA ASP A 247 2.36 10.45 -5.55
C ASP A 247 3.89 10.29 -5.54
N ASP A 248 4.41 9.12 -5.14
CA ASP A 248 5.85 8.83 -5.07
C ASP A 248 6.38 8.10 -6.32
N ILE A 249 5.50 7.66 -7.23
CA ILE A 249 5.89 6.82 -8.38
C ILE A 249 6.75 7.59 -9.38
N ASP A 250 6.38 8.81 -9.72
CA ASP A 250 7.12 9.66 -10.66
C ASP A 250 8.50 10.02 -10.11
N ASP A 251 8.61 10.47 -8.87
CA ASP A 251 9.88 10.73 -8.19
C ASP A 251 10.78 9.49 -8.12
N LEU A 252 10.18 8.31 -7.86
CA LEU A 252 10.91 7.05 -7.79
C LEU A 252 11.47 6.64 -9.16
N VAL A 253 10.67 6.75 -10.23
CA VAL A 253 11.13 6.48 -11.61
C VAL A 253 12.24 7.45 -12.00
N GLU A 254 12.09 8.75 -11.71
CA GLU A 254 13.10 9.77 -11.97
C GLU A 254 14.41 9.48 -11.23
N ASN A 255 14.34 9.14 -9.94
CA ASN A 255 15.51 8.81 -9.11
C ASN A 255 16.22 7.55 -9.59
N GLU A 256 15.49 6.52 -10.03
CA GLU A 256 16.11 5.29 -10.56
C GLU A 256 16.75 5.54 -11.93
N VAL A 257 16.11 6.31 -12.83
CA VAL A 257 16.73 6.74 -14.10
C VAL A 257 18.01 7.51 -13.82
N HIS A 258 17.97 8.47 -12.88
CA HIS A 258 19.16 9.23 -12.47
C HIS A 258 20.26 8.30 -11.96
N ARG A 259 19.93 7.34 -11.10
CA ARG A 259 20.88 6.34 -10.59
C ARG A 259 21.55 5.56 -11.74
N GLN A 260 20.76 5.07 -12.69
CA GLN A 260 21.30 4.31 -13.81
C GLN A 260 22.24 5.16 -14.69
N VAL A 261 21.86 6.40 -15.01
CA VAL A 261 22.73 7.33 -15.75
C VAL A 261 24.03 7.58 -15.00
N ARG A 262 23.96 7.84 -13.69
CA ARG A 262 25.15 8.08 -12.86
C ARG A 262 26.06 6.85 -12.77
N LEU A 263 25.49 5.64 -12.66
CA LEU A 263 26.28 4.40 -12.70
C LEU A 263 26.99 4.19 -14.03
N LEU A 264 26.35 4.53 -15.15
CA LEU A 264 26.99 4.46 -16.47
C LEU A 264 28.14 5.48 -16.59
N GLU A 265 27.98 6.69 -16.08
CA GLU A 265 29.05 7.68 -16.04
C GLU A 265 30.23 7.20 -15.16
N VAL A 266 29.96 6.63 -13.98
CA VAL A 266 30.97 6.02 -13.10
C VAL A 266 31.69 4.87 -13.82
N ARG A 267 30.93 3.97 -14.46
CA ARG A 267 31.50 2.87 -15.27
C ARG A 267 32.48 3.40 -16.32
N ASP A 268 32.09 4.41 -17.08
CA ASP A 268 32.90 4.93 -18.18
C ASP A 268 34.18 5.59 -17.65
N GLU A 269 34.10 6.30 -16.54
CA GLU A 269 35.28 6.88 -15.87
C GLU A 269 36.20 5.81 -15.28
N LEU A 270 35.65 4.77 -14.65
CA LEU A 270 36.41 3.62 -14.14
C LEU A 270 37.17 2.91 -15.27
N ARG A 271 36.50 2.71 -16.43
CA ARG A 271 37.15 2.13 -17.62
C ARG A 271 38.25 3.01 -18.21
N GLU A 272 38.07 4.33 -18.22
CA GLU A 272 39.11 5.25 -18.67
C GLU A 272 40.35 5.23 -17.76
N ARG A 273 40.15 4.92 -16.46
CA ARG A 273 41.23 4.81 -15.47
C ARG A 273 41.88 3.43 -15.40
N ASP A 274 41.44 2.46 -16.24
CA ASP A 274 41.85 1.04 -16.14
C ASP A 274 41.64 0.49 -14.71
N ALA A 275 40.50 0.83 -14.07
CA ALA A 275 40.17 0.51 -12.69
C ALA A 275 40.04 -1.00 -12.45
N GLU A 276 40.42 -1.45 -11.26
CA GLU A 276 40.43 -2.86 -10.86
C GLU A 276 40.09 -2.98 -9.36
N VAL A 277 39.41 -4.07 -8.96
CA VAL A 277 39.16 -4.40 -7.56
C VAL A 277 40.26 -5.33 -7.07
N GLY A 278 40.89 -4.98 -5.94
CA GLY A 278 41.99 -5.74 -5.35
C GLY A 278 41.54 -6.90 -4.48
N ASP A 279 42.48 -7.66 -3.99
CA ASP A 279 42.23 -8.74 -3.04
C ASP A 279 41.84 -8.18 -1.64
N VAL A 280 41.01 -8.94 -0.91
CA VAL A 280 40.67 -8.64 0.50
C VAL A 280 41.88 -8.88 1.39
N ALA A 281 42.12 -7.98 2.34
CA ALA A 281 43.23 -8.02 3.28
C ALA A 281 42.79 -7.70 4.72
N ASP A 282 43.39 -8.39 5.70
CA ASP A 282 43.28 -8.03 7.12
C ASP A 282 44.19 -6.83 7.40
N VAL A 283 43.61 -5.75 7.92
CA VAL A 283 44.27 -4.51 8.25
C VAL A 283 44.09 -4.13 9.74
N THR A 284 43.73 -5.10 10.55
CA THR A 284 43.47 -4.93 11.99
C THR A 284 44.58 -4.18 12.70
N ASP A 285 45.85 -4.49 12.40
CA ASP A 285 47.05 -3.87 13.01
C ASP A 285 47.12 -2.34 12.76
N VAL A 286 46.49 -1.82 11.70
CA VAL A 286 46.45 -0.38 11.38
C VAL A 286 45.62 0.39 12.40
N PHE A 287 44.63 -0.24 12.98
CA PHE A 287 43.63 0.37 13.83
C PHE A 287 43.72 -0.03 15.32
N GLU A 288 44.83 -0.65 15.77
CA GLU A 288 45.00 -1.09 17.17
C GLU A 288 44.84 0.04 18.21
N ASP A 289 45.23 1.26 17.87
CA ASP A 289 45.16 2.45 18.74
C ASP A 289 44.17 3.52 18.18
N THR A 290 43.12 3.12 17.46
CA THR A 290 42.18 4.04 16.79
C THR A 290 41.28 4.78 17.77
N ASP A 291 40.99 6.05 17.45
CA ASP A 291 39.96 6.85 18.14
C ASP A 291 38.51 6.63 17.55
N SER A 292 38.36 5.78 16.54
CA SER A 292 37.06 5.47 15.96
C SER A 292 36.26 4.55 16.88
N GLY A 293 35.16 5.07 17.46
CA GLY A 293 34.34 4.32 18.40
C GLY A 293 33.67 3.07 17.78
N VAL A 294 33.45 3.05 16.48
CA VAL A 294 32.89 1.87 15.76
C VAL A 294 33.96 0.79 15.62
N ILE A 295 35.15 1.16 15.15
CA ILE A 295 36.27 0.21 14.94
C ILE A 295 36.77 -0.30 16.28
N ASP A 296 37.02 0.58 17.27
CA ASP A 296 37.42 0.17 18.62
C ASP A 296 36.39 -0.77 19.27
N GLY A 297 35.11 -0.50 19.10
CA GLY A 297 34.04 -1.36 19.60
C GLY A 297 34.09 -2.78 19.01
N ALA A 298 34.32 -2.91 17.71
CA ALA A 298 34.52 -4.20 17.04
C ALA A 298 35.77 -4.93 17.56
N LEU A 299 36.92 -4.23 17.59
CA LEU A 299 38.18 -4.79 18.06
C LEU A 299 38.13 -5.20 19.53
N SER A 300 37.54 -4.37 20.40
CA SER A 300 37.35 -4.66 21.83
C SER A 300 36.48 -5.91 22.06
N SER A 301 35.64 -6.25 21.10
CA SER A 301 34.80 -7.46 21.12
C SER A 301 35.47 -8.68 20.48
N GLY A 302 36.74 -8.56 20.05
CA GLY A 302 37.49 -9.63 19.40
C GLY A 302 37.28 -9.72 17.88
N GLY A 303 36.71 -8.68 17.28
CA GLY A 303 36.55 -8.54 15.85
C GLY A 303 37.85 -8.17 15.11
N THR A 304 37.73 -8.01 13.79
CA THR A 304 38.83 -7.64 12.87
C THR A 304 38.40 -6.45 12.00
N VAL A 305 39.41 -5.82 11.37
CA VAL A 305 39.19 -4.85 10.28
C VAL A 305 39.69 -5.46 8.99
N THR A 306 38.78 -5.67 8.03
CA THR A 306 39.09 -6.13 6.68
C THR A 306 38.99 -4.98 5.69
N ALA A 307 39.81 -4.99 4.65
CA ALA A 307 39.87 -3.95 3.64
C ALA A 307 39.95 -4.54 2.23
N VAL A 308 39.47 -3.76 1.26
CA VAL A 308 39.71 -3.99 -0.16
C VAL A 308 40.21 -2.72 -0.84
N ALA A 309 41.26 -2.83 -1.64
CA ALA A 309 41.75 -1.76 -2.49
C ALA A 309 40.88 -1.66 -3.75
N LEU A 310 40.42 -0.45 -4.08
CA LEU A 310 39.65 -0.14 -5.26
C LEU A 310 40.52 0.75 -6.16
N TYR A 311 41.31 0.13 -7.02
CA TYR A 311 42.27 0.82 -7.89
C TYR A 311 41.54 1.67 -8.94
N GLY A 312 41.88 2.94 -9.04
CA GLY A 312 41.25 3.90 -9.96
C GLY A 312 39.92 4.50 -9.47
N PHE A 313 39.45 4.17 -8.27
CA PHE A 313 38.15 4.61 -7.72
C PHE A 313 38.21 5.92 -6.92
N ASP A 314 39.36 6.60 -6.79
CA ASP A 314 39.47 7.86 -6.04
C ASP A 314 38.39 8.88 -6.47
N GLY A 315 37.57 9.35 -5.49
CA GLY A 315 36.44 10.25 -5.68
C GLY A 315 35.18 9.62 -6.25
N LEU A 316 35.21 8.37 -6.77
CA LEU A 316 34.06 7.70 -7.37
C LEU A 316 33.23 6.90 -6.35
N VAL A 317 33.84 6.42 -5.28
CA VAL A 317 33.07 5.79 -4.18
C VAL A 317 32.18 6.84 -3.50
N GLY A 318 32.64 8.10 -3.44
CA GLY A 318 31.88 9.25 -2.97
C GLY A 318 30.88 9.82 -4.00
N ALA A 319 30.83 9.31 -5.25
CA ALA A 319 29.96 9.83 -6.30
C ALA A 319 28.47 9.61 -5.94
N GLU A 320 27.68 10.68 -6.05
CA GLU A 320 26.23 10.63 -5.79
C GLU A 320 25.52 9.93 -6.96
N LEU A 321 24.71 8.93 -6.63
CA LEU A 321 23.90 8.12 -7.56
C LEU A 321 22.41 8.46 -7.46
N GLN A 322 21.93 8.81 -6.28
CA GLN A 322 20.59 9.28 -5.99
C GLN A 322 20.70 10.40 -4.94
N PRO A 323 19.68 11.19 -4.66
CA PRO A 323 19.72 12.19 -3.60
C PRO A 323 20.22 11.59 -2.28
N ASP A 324 21.31 12.16 -1.73
CA ASP A 324 21.97 11.73 -0.50
C ASP A 324 22.46 10.27 -0.47
N ARG A 325 22.46 9.56 -1.59
CA ARG A 325 22.98 8.19 -1.73
C ARG A 325 24.11 8.11 -2.77
N ARG A 326 25.19 7.48 -2.38
CA ARG A 326 26.43 7.43 -3.15
C ARG A 326 26.78 5.98 -3.55
N LEU A 327 27.77 5.78 -4.40
CA LEU A 327 28.28 4.44 -4.70
C LEU A 327 28.72 3.73 -3.41
N GLY A 328 29.40 4.43 -2.48
CA GLY A 328 29.75 3.90 -1.16
C GLY A 328 28.53 3.44 -0.33
N THR A 329 27.37 4.09 -0.51
CA THR A 329 26.12 3.64 0.13
C THR A 329 25.66 2.30 -0.44
N GLU A 330 25.77 2.09 -1.77
CA GLU A 330 25.44 0.81 -2.39
C GLU A 330 26.40 -0.31 -1.96
N LEU A 331 27.72 -0.03 -1.89
CA LEU A 331 28.67 -0.99 -1.33
C LEU A 331 28.30 -1.35 0.13
N SER A 332 27.87 -0.36 0.92
CA SER A 332 27.43 -0.54 2.30
C SER A 332 26.14 -1.38 2.38
N ASP A 333 25.18 -1.18 1.47
CA ASP A 333 23.94 -1.97 1.45
C ASP A 333 24.24 -3.45 1.22
N HIS A 334 25.18 -3.79 0.32
CA HIS A 334 25.64 -5.17 0.12
C HIS A 334 26.33 -5.74 1.36
N ALA A 335 27.25 -4.99 1.98
CA ALA A 335 27.91 -5.41 3.22
C ALA A 335 26.93 -5.68 4.37
N LYS A 336 25.89 -4.86 4.52
CA LYS A 336 24.85 -5.03 5.55
C LYS A 336 24.05 -6.32 5.42
N ARG A 337 23.91 -6.86 4.21
CA ARG A 337 23.25 -8.16 4.00
C ARG A 337 23.97 -9.31 4.70
N HIS A 338 25.29 -9.16 4.95
CA HIS A 338 26.14 -10.11 5.66
C HIS A 338 26.31 -9.80 7.15
N GLY A 339 25.48 -8.89 7.71
CA GLY A 339 25.44 -8.59 9.14
C GLY A 339 26.38 -7.47 9.60
N ALA A 340 27.12 -6.82 8.69
CA ALA A 340 27.93 -5.66 9.04
C ALA A 340 27.06 -4.42 9.30
N GLY A 341 27.52 -3.50 10.15
CA GLY A 341 26.86 -2.22 10.38
C GLY A 341 26.97 -1.23 9.21
N GLY A 342 27.87 -1.48 8.27
CA GLY A 342 28.18 -0.67 7.11
C GLY A 342 29.67 -0.73 6.76
N ILE A 343 30.11 0.13 5.85
CA ILE A 343 31.52 0.27 5.46
C ILE A 343 32.01 1.69 5.76
N PHE A 344 33.34 1.87 5.84
CA PHE A 344 33.99 3.16 5.63
C PHE A 344 34.80 3.12 4.35
N HIS A 345 35.03 4.28 3.73
CA HIS A 345 35.89 4.38 2.54
C HIS A 345 36.72 5.66 2.52
N THR A 346 37.84 5.64 1.81
CA THR A 346 38.79 6.75 1.81
C THR A 346 38.32 8.05 1.18
N ASP A 347 37.22 8.03 0.38
CA ASP A 347 36.66 9.27 -0.17
C ASP A 347 35.90 10.08 0.92
N GLU A 348 35.53 9.47 2.04
CA GLU A 348 34.93 10.16 3.19
C GLU A 348 35.89 10.29 4.39
N LEU A 349 36.96 9.50 4.42
CA LEU A 349 37.97 9.56 5.45
C LEU A 349 39.04 10.62 5.10
N PRO A 350 39.65 11.31 6.12
CA PRO A 350 39.54 11.07 7.56
C PRO A 350 38.24 11.63 8.17
N ALA A 351 37.50 10.78 8.85
CA ALA A 351 36.27 11.10 9.58
C ALA A 351 35.99 10.03 10.65
N TYR A 352 34.96 10.17 11.44
CA TYR A 352 34.43 9.17 12.39
C TYR A 352 35.47 8.66 13.40
N GLY A 353 36.48 9.48 13.74
CA GLY A 353 37.55 9.11 14.62
C GLY A 353 38.79 8.48 13.93
N VAL A 354 38.69 8.17 12.64
CA VAL A 354 39.84 7.72 11.84
C VAL A 354 40.69 8.92 11.42
N THR A 355 42.00 8.85 11.68
CA THR A 355 42.97 9.93 11.45
C THR A 355 43.61 9.87 10.05
N GLU A 356 44.19 10.99 9.58
CA GLU A 356 44.99 11.01 8.34
C GLU A 356 46.13 9.98 8.34
N ALA A 357 46.79 9.78 9.49
CA ALA A 357 47.88 8.82 9.62
C ALA A 357 47.42 7.36 9.49
N GLU A 358 46.24 7.05 10.01
CA GLU A 358 45.63 5.72 9.83
C GLU A 358 45.21 5.52 8.36
N VAL A 359 44.67 6.53 7.68
CA VAL A 359 44.36 6.46 6.24
C VAL A 359 45.62 6.23 5.41
N GLU A 360 46.74 6.92 5.71
CA GLU A 360 48.03 6.69 5.03
C GLU A 360 48.51 5.24 5.26
N SER A 361 48.47 4.78 6.52
CA SER A 361 48.87 3.42 6.88
C SER A 361 47.96 2.35 6.23
N LEU A 362 46.67 2.61 6.15
CA LEU A 362 45.70 1.76 5.47
C LEU A 362 46.02 1.62 3.96
N ARG A 363 46.28 2.75 3.28
CA ARG A 363 46.67 2.75 1.86
C ARG A 363 48.00 1.99 1.65
N GLU A 364 49.00 2.16 2.51
CA GLU A 364 50.25 1.40 2.44
C GLU A 364 50.02 -0.10 2.64
N ALA A 365 49.15 -0.50 3.59
CA ALA A 365 48.89 -1.90 3.91
C ALA A 365 48.27 -2.66 2.73
N VAL A 366 47.37 -2.01 1.95
CA VAL A 366 46.71 -2.63 0.79
C VAL A 366 47.34 -2.24 -0.57
N GLY A 367 48.44 -1.44 -0.55
CA GLY A 367 49.14 -1.01 -1.76
C GLY A 367 48.38 -0.02 -2.64
N ALA A 368 47.46 0.75 -2.06
CA ALA A 368 46.66 1.75 -2.77
C ALA A 368 47.39 3.10 -2.90
N GLY A 369 47.37 3.69 -4.09
CA GLY A 369 47.95 4.99 -4.43
C GLY A 369 46.98 6.17 -4.26
N GLU A 370 47.40 7.35 -4.78
CA GLU A 370 46.58 8.59 -4.72
C GLU A 370 45.33 8.54 -5.62
N THR A 371 45.33 7.69 -6.63
CA THR A 371 44.20 7.54 -7.61
C THR A 371 43.21 6.46 -7.20
N ASP A 372 43.44 5.81 -6.06
CA ASP A 372 42.69 4.62 -5.63
C ASP A 372 41.82 4.96 -4.42
N ALA A 373 40.76 4.20 -4.21
CA ALA A 373 40.02 4.22 -2.96
C ALA A 373 40.27 2.93 -2.17
N VAL A 374 39.93 2.94 -0.88
CA VAL A 374 39.95 1.76 -0.02
C VAL A 374 38.65 1.71 0.75
N ALA A 375 37.95 0.56 0.73
CA ALA A 375 36.83 0.29 1.59
C ALA A 375 37.24 -0.62 2.75
N ILE A 376 36.66 -0.42 3.94
CA ILE A 376 36.91 -1.23 5.14
C ILE A 376 35.62 -1.59 5.86
N VAL A 377 35.62 -2.79 6.47
CA VAL A 377 34.59 -3.28 7.39
C VAL A 377 35.23 -3.66 8.72
N ALA A 378 34.59 -3.27 9.83
CA ALA A 378 34.98 -3.67 11.18
C ALA A 378 33.85 -4.45 11.84
N ALA A 379 34.05 -5.74 12.07
CA ALA A 379 33.03 -6.65 12.64
C ALA A 379 33.72 -7.88 13.28
N ASP A 380 32.95 -8.89 13.71
CA ASP A 380 33.52 -10.20 14.00
C ASP A 380 34.18 -10.78 12.73
N PRO A 381 35.19 -11.69 12.86
CA PRO A 381 35.99 -12.06 11.71
C PRO A 381 35.24 -12.66 10.53
N GLU A 382 34.19 -13.46 10.78
CA GLU A 382 33.40 -14.12 9.76
C GLU A 382 32.50 -13.09 9.02
N THR A 383 31.83 -12.24 9.78
CA THR A 383 31.03 -11.12 9.24
C THR A 383 31.90 -10.11 8.47
N ALA A 384 33.08 -9.76 9.00
CA ALA A 384 33.97 -8.79 8.35
C ALA A 384 34.47 -9.28 6.98
N GLU A 385 34.84 -10.57 6.87
CA GLU A 385 35.28 -11.21 5.62
C GLU A 385 34.12 -11.24 4.61
N ALA A 386 32.95 -11.79 4.98
CA ALA A 386 31.82 -11.90 4.07
C ALA A 386 31.29 -10.52 3.61
N ALA A 387 31.24 -9.53 4.52
CA ALA A 387 30.74 -8.20 4.19
C ALA A 387 31.68 -7.41 3.27
N ILE A 388 33.01 -7.51 3.45
CA ILE A 388 33.95 -6.83 2.57
C ILE A 388 34.03 -7.50 1.19
N GLU A 389 33.89 -8.83 1.10
CA GLU A 389 33.76 -9.55 -0.16
C GLU A 389 32.52 -9.09 -0.93
N ALA A 390 31.37 -8.99 -0.27
CA ALA A 390 30.13 -8.50 -0.90
C ALA A 390 30.27 -7.04 -1.38
N ALA A 391 30.98 -6.18 -0.64
CA ALA A 391 31.28 -4.83 -1.08
C ALA A 391 32.23 -4.81 -2.29
N ALA A 392 33.22 -5.71 -2.32
CA ALA A 392 34.15 -5.89 -3.45
C ALA A 392 33.40 -6.34 -4.71
N ASP A 393 32.53 -7.36 -4.61
CA ASP A 393 31.70 -7.86 -5.71
C ASP A 393 30.80 -6.74 -6.28
N ARG A 394 30.20 -5.90 -5.40
CA ARG A 394 29.43 -4.74 -5.86
C ARG A 394 30.31 -3.69 -6.56
N ALA A 395 31.56 -3.49 -6.11
CA ALA A 395 32.49 -2.60 -6.78
C ALA A 395 32.92 -3.17 -8.16
N GLU A 396 33.12 -4.48 -8.29
CA GLU A 396 33.35 -5.13 -9.59
C GLU A 396 32.18 -4.92 -10.56
N THR A 397 30.95 -5.05 -10.05
CA THR A 397 29.73 -4.78 -10.85
C THR A 397 29.69 -3.34 -11.37
N ALA A 398 30.25 -2.36 -10.63
CA ALA A 398 30.32 -0.96 -11.10
C ALA A 398 31.21 -0.79 -12.35
N LEU A 399 32.18 -1.69 -12.60
CA LEU A 399 32.98 -1.73 -13.83
C LEU A 399 32.15 -2.18 -15.03
N GLU A 400 31.10 -2.93 -14.80
CA GLU A 400 30.18 -3.44 -15.84
C GLU A 400 29.05 -2.45 -16.13
N GLY A 401 28.57 -1.73 -15.10
CA GLY A 401 27.54 -0.71 -15.18
C GLY A 401 26.38 -0.90 -14.21
N VAL A 402 25.16 -0.97 -14.71
CA VAL A 402 23.95 -1.14 -13.92
C VAL A 402 23.66 -2.63 -13.73
N PRO A 403 23.54 -3.15 -12.50
CA PRO A 403 23.15 -4.54 -12.27
C PRO A 403 21.64 -4.75 -12.44
N GLU A 404 21.25 -5.96 -12.84
CA GLU A 404 19.87 -6.45 -12.74
C GLU A 404 19.58 -6.87 -11.31
N GLU A 405 18.73 -6.12 -10.61
CA GLU A 405 18.48 -6.34 -9.18
C GLU A 405 17.08 -5.92 -8.74
N THR A 406 16.63 -6.46 -7.61
CA THR A 406 15.45 -6.00 -6.88
C THR A 406 15.90 -5.01 -5.82
N ARG A 407 15.24 -3.86 -5.78
CA ARG A 407 15.46 -2.77 -4.83
C ARG A 407 14.22 -2.50 -3.99
N GLY A 408 14.36 -1.91 -2.82
CA GLY A 408 13.25 -1.45 -1.99
C GLY A 408 13.11 0.06 -2.06
N ALA A 409 11.91 0.56 -2.20
CA ALA A 409 11.61 1.98 -2.08
C ALA A 409 11.88 2.48 -0.65
N ASN A 410 12.41 3.69 -0.53
CA ASN A 410 12.52 4.42 0.72
C ASN A 410 11.47 5.55 0.74
N GLU A 411 11.16 6.07 1.92
CA GLU A 411 10.17 7.15 2.11
C GLU A 411 10.54 8.47 1.40
N ASP A 412 11.80 8.65 1.03
CA ASP A 412 12.32 9.83 0.32
C ASP A 412 12.38 9.66 -1.21
N GLY A 413 11.73 8.63 -1.76
CA GLY A 413 11.72 8.32 -3.19
C GLY A 413 13.04 7.72 -3.71
N THR A 414 14.05 7.52 -2.86
CA THR A 414 15.27 6.78 -3.22
C THR A 414 15.08 5.27 -3.07
N THR A 415 16.07 4.50 -3.55
CA THR A 415 16.01 3.03 -3.49
C THR A 415 17.24 2.44 -2.82
N ARG A 416 17.10 1.24 -2.21
CA ARG A 416 18.19 0.46 -1.63
C ARG A 416 18.20 -0.96 -2.19
N TYR A 417 19.38 -1.58 -2.27
CA TYR A 417 19.51 -2.96 -2.71
C TYR A 417 18.79 -3.94 -1.76
N LEU A 418 18.07 -4.90 -2.32
CA LEU A 418 17.45 -6.00 -1.59
C LEU A 418 18.07 -7.36 -1.95
N ARG A 419 18.11 -7.71 -3.25
CA ARG A 419 18.57 -9.02 -3.74
C ARG A 419 18.72 -9.00 -5.27
N PRO A 420 19.36 -10.02 -5.89
CA PRO A 420 19.28 -10.22 -7.33
C PRO A 420 17.84 -10.43 -7.81
N LEU A 421 17.58 -10.20 -9.10
CA LEU A 421 16.28 -10.52 -9.69
C LEU A 421 16.01 -12.03 -9.62
N PRO A 422 14.76 -12.45 -9.29
CA PRO A 422 14.39 -13.87 -9.29
C PRO A 422 14.41 -14.47 -10.69
N GLY A 423 14.83 -15.73 -10.79
CA GLY A 423 14.87 -16.48 -12.04
C GLY A 423 13.55 -17.15 -12.42
N ALA A 424 13.47 -17.70 -13.64
CA ALA A 424 12.29 -18.39 -14.18
C ALA A 424 11.97 -19.75 -13.50
N ALA A 425 12.88 -20.33 -12.71
CA ALA A 425 12.71 -21.63 -12.05
C ALA A 425 11.81 -21.62 -10.81
N ARG A 426 11.03 -20.56 -10.62
CA ARG A 426 10.31 -20.26 -9.38
C ARG A 426 8.94 -20.92 -9.25
N MET A 427 8.30 -21.35 -10.35
CA MET A 427 6.92 -21.83 -10.36
C MET A 427 6.76 -23.29 -10.78
N TYR A 428 5.81 -24.01 -10.11
CA TYR A 428 5.41 -25.37 -10.47
C TYR A 428 3.92 -25.61 -10.14
N PRO A 429 3.22 -26.57 -10.80
CA PRO A 429 1.78 -26.76 -10.61
C PRO A 429 1.39 -27.16 -9.18
N GLU A 430 0.30 -26.56 -8.67
CA GLU A 430 -0.42 -27.03 -7.50
C GLU A 430 -1.35 -28.18 -7.91
N THR A 431 -1.15 -29.36 -7.35
CA THR A 431 -1.89 -30.56 -7.73
C THR A 431 -3.12 -30.84 -6.88
N ASP A 432 -3.24 -30.18 -5.74
CA ASP A 432 -4.34 -30.41 -4.79
C ASP A 432 -5.56 -29.53 -5.08
N VAL A 433 -5.40 -28.50 -5.93
CA VAL A 433 -6.51 -27.66 -6.40
C VAL A 433 -6.87 -28.02 -7.85
N PRO A 434 -8.11 -28.38 -8.13
CA PRO A 434 -8.53 -28.64 -9.52
C PRO A 434 -8.53 -27.34 -10.33
N PRO A 435 -8.19 -27.38 -11.64
CA PRO A 435 -8.30 -26.22 -12.51
C PRO A 435 -9.74 -25.71 -12.61
N VAL A 436 -9.88 -24.42 -12.91
CA VAL A 436 -11.16 -23.77 -13.14
C VAL A 436 -11.25 -23.24 -14.57
N ASP A 437 -12.45 -23.13 -15.10
CA ASP A 437 -12.74 -22.58 -16.43
C ASP A 437 -13.38 -21.20 -16.23
N PRO A 438 -12.62 -20.07 -16.30
CA PRO A 438 -13.15 -18.72 -16.11
C PRO A 438 -14.19 -18.40 -17.21
N ASP A 439 -15.41 -18.05 -16.83
CA ASP A 439 -16.46 -17.67 -17.80
C ASP A 439 -16.85 -16.19 -17.61
N PRO A 440 -16.38 -15.27 -18.45
CA PRO A 440 -16.68 -13.84 -18.33
C PRO A 440 -18.16 -13.53 -18.58
N SER A 441 -18.96 -14.47 -19.12
CA SER A 441 -20.40 -14.27 -19.32
C SER A 441 -21.22 -14.40 -18.03
N GLU A 442 -20.62 -14.88 -16.95
CA GLU A 442 -21.23 -15.00 -15.62
C GLU A 442 -21.20 -13.69 -14.82
N VAL A 443 -20.42 -12.69 -15.24
CA VAL A 443 -20.27 -11.41 -14.57
C VAL A 443 -20.67 -10.24 -15.49
N GLU A 444 -21.22 -9.18 -14.90
CA GLU A 444 -21.49 -7.93 -15.60
C GLU A 444 -20.38 -6.91 -15.25
N PRO A 445 -19.86 -6.13 -16.23
CA PRO A 445 -18.85 -5.15 -15.94
C PRO A 445 -19.41 -4.09 -14.98
N PRO A 446 -18.68 -3.75 -13.90
CA PRO A 446 -19.12 -2.72 -12.97
C PRO A 446 -19.09 -1.33 -13.63
N GLU A 447 -19.99 -0.45 -13.17
CA GLU A 447 -19.99 0.95 -13.57
C GLU A 447 -18.74 1.65 -13.05
N LEU A 448 -18.06 2.42 -13.92
CA LEU A 448 -16.87 3.18 -13.53
C LEU A 448 -17.20 4.25 -12.47
N LEU A 449 -16.24 4.54 -11.59
CA LEU A 449 -16.40 5.62 -10.59
C LEU A 449 -16.70 6.97 -11.26
N THR A 450 -16.09 7.27 -12.40
CA THR A 450 -16.36 8.47 -13.18
C THR A 450 -17.80 8.51 -13.71
N GLU A 451 -18.34 7.39 -14.16
CA GLU A 451 -19.72 7.25 -14.59
C GLU A 451 -20.69 7.38 -13.40
N LYS A 452 -20.33 6.81 -12.23
CA LYS A 452 -21.09 6.98 -10.98
C LYS A 452 -21.17 8.46 -10.57
N VAL A 453 -20.08 9.21 -10.68
CA VAL A 453 -20.07 10.67 -10.40
C VAL A 453 -21.08 11.39 -11.32
N GLU A 454 -21.09 11.08 -12.61
CA GLU A 454 -22.03 11.66 -13.55
C GLU A 454 -23.46 11.26 -13.21
N ARG A 455 -23.72 9.99 -12.94
CA ARG A 455 -25.05 9.48 -12.52
C ARG A 455 -25.53 10.14 -11.22
N TYR A 456 -24.68 10.29 -10.21
CA TYR A 456 -25.06 10.91 -8.94
C TYR A 456 -25.40 12.40 -9.10
N ARG A 457 -24.76 13.09 -10.05
CA ARG A 457 -25.10 14.46 -10.40
C ARG A 457 -26.40 14.55 -11.19
N ASP A 458 -26.57 13.71 -12.19
CA ASP A 458 -27.69 13.80 -13.15
C ASP A 458 -28.99 13.20 -12.59
N GLU A 459 -28.92 12.06 -11.91
CA GLU A 459 -30.10 11.34 -11.41
C GLU A 459 -30.45 11.71 -9.97
N TYR A 460 -29.43 11.89 -9.10
CA TYR A 460 -29.63 12.16 -7.68
C TYR A 460 -29.50 13.64 -7.33
N GLY A 461 -29.06 14.47 -8.26
CA GLY A 461 -28.99 15.94 -8.09
C GLY A 461 -27.92 16.40 -7.12
N LEU A 462 -26.89 15.60 -6.84
CA LEU A 462 -25.76 16.00 -6.02
C LEU A 462 -24.92 17.06 -6.74
N ASP A 463 -24.30 17.97 -5.98
CA ASP A 463 -23.28 18.83 -6.56
C ASP A 463 -22.01 18.04 -6.91
N ALA A 464 -21.16 18.60 -7.79
CA ALA A 464 -20.02 17.89 -8.33
C ALA A 464 -19.03 17.40 -7.25
N GLY A 465 -18.77 18.23 -6.23
CA GLY A 465 -17.83 17.85 -5.16
C GLY A 465 -18.40 16.76 -4.26
N LEU A 466 -19.68 16.81 -3.93
CA LEU A 466 -20.33 15.79 -3.10
C LEU A 466 -20.49 14.47 -3.87
N ALA A 467 -20.84 14.54 -5.17
CA ALA A 467 -20.92 13.35 -6.02
C ALA A 467 -19.55 12.63 -6.11
N GLU A 468 -18.47 13.37 -6.28
CA GLU A 468 -17.12 12.82 -6.29
C GLU A 468 -16.74 12.23 -4.92
N GLN A 469 -16.97 12.96 -3.81
CA GLN A 469 -16.68 12.43 -2.48
C GLN A 469 -17.40 11.12 -2.19
N VAL A 470 -18.67 10.99 -2.57
CA VAL A 470 -19.43 9.76 -2.37
C VAL A 470 -18.94 8.64 -3.27
N ALA A 471 -18.73 8.90 -4.57
CA ALA A 471 -18.32 7.87 -5.53
C ALA A 471 -16.95 7.29 -5.19
N TYR A 472 -16.00 8.13 -4.74
CA TYR A 472 -14.67 7.69 -4.32
C TYR A 472 -14.57 7.36 -2.82
N GLY A 473 -15.65 7.61 -2.05
CA GLY A 473 -15.70 7.40 -0.61
C GLY A 473 -15.75 5.92 -0.20
N GLU A 474 -15.39 5.65 1.05
CA GLU A 474 -15.43 4.29 1.63
C GLU A 474 -16.84 3.73 1.76
N ARG A 475 -17.85 4.61 1.79
CA ARG A 475 -19.27 4.26 2.02
C ARG A 475 -20.13 4.36 0.76
N MET A 476 -19.51 4.27 -0.44
CA MET A 476 -20.24 4.33 -1.71
C MET A 476 -21.38 3.29 -1.79
N ALA A 477 -21.09 2.03 -1.45
CA ALA A 477 -22.09 0.97 -1.46
C ALA A 477 -23.26 1.23 -0.47
N LEU A 478 -22.93 1.74 0.72
CA LEU A 478 -23.93 2.11 1.72
C LEU A 478 -24.80 3.28 1.26
N PHE A 479 -24.20 4.25 0.55
CA PHE A 479 -24.94 5.35 -0.06
C PHE A 479 -25.95 4.83 -1.10
N GLU A 480 -25.52 3.95 -2.01
CA GLU A 480 -26.41 3.36 -3.02
C GLU A 480 -27.54 2.57 -2.35
N THR A 481 -27.22 1.75 -1.35
CA THR A 481 -28.24 1.02 -0.56
C THR A 481 -29.25 1.96 0.11
N ALA A 482 -28.79 3.05 0.71
CA ALA A 482 -29.68 4.03 1.35
C ALA A 482 -30.60 4.73 0.33
N VAL A 483 -30.08 5.08 -0.86
CA VAL A 483 -30.89 5.70 -1.93
C VAL A 483 -31.90 4.70 -2.49
N GLU A 484 -31.54 3.44 -2.69
CA GLU A 484 -32.45 2.37 -3.09
C GLU A 484 -33.56 2.12 -2.06
N ALA A 485 -33.25 2.25 -0.77
CA ALA A 485 -34.24 2.18 0.32
C ALA A 485 -35.16 3.41 0.38
N GLY A 486 -34.94 4.43 -0.49
CA GLY A 486 -35.79 5.61 -0.60
C GLY A 486 -35.35 6.80 0.25
N VAL A 487 -34.13 6.77 0.78
CA VAL A 487 -33.53 7.92 1.49
C VAL A 487 -33.22 9.03 0.47
N ASP A 488 -33.43 10.29 0.87
CA ASP A 488 -33.04 11.46 0.07
C ASP A 488 -31.51 11.43 -0.19
N PRO A 489 -31.06 11.45 -1.48
CA PRO A 489 -29.64 11.31 -1.82
C PRO A 489 -28.73 12.36 -1.16
N THR A 490 -29.21 13.62 -1.05
CA THR A 490 -28.42 14.70 -0.42
C THR A 490 -28.26 14.46 1.09
N LEU A 491 -29.31 13.91 1.73
CA LEU A 491 -29.25 13.53 3.15
C LEU A 491 -28.29 12.36 3.37
N ALA A 492 -28.39 11.31 2.55
CA ALA A 492 -27.50 10.16 2.63
C ALA A 492 -26.05 10.58 2.45
N ALA A 493 -25.72 11.28 1.35
CA ALA A 493 -24.37 11.78 1.06
C ALA A 493 -23.84 12.69 2.19
N GLY A 494 -24.62 13.67 2.62
CA GLY A 494 -24.23 14.60 3.70
C GLY A 494 -24.00 13.89 5.04
N THR A 495 -24.77 12.85 5.34
CA THR A 495 -24.59 12.06 6.57
C THR A 495 -23.33 11.23 6.50
N LEU A 496 -23.13 10.47 5.44
CA LEU A 496 -22.03 9.52 5.31
C LEU A 496 -20.66 10.21 5.18
N GLU A 497 -20.60 11.34 4.47
CA GLU A 497 -19.34 12.04 4.22
C GLU A 497 -19.07 13.16 5.24
N SER A 498 -20.07 14.01 5.53
CA SER A 498 -19.87 15.20 6.35
C SER A 498 -20.17 14.96 7.82
N THR A 499 -21.37 14.45 8.16
CA THR A 499 -21.81 14.31 9.56
C THR A 499 -20.91 13.35 10.34
N VAL A 500 -20.58 12.18 9.79
CA VAL A 500 -19.67 11.21 10.43
C VAL A 500 -18.27 11.83 10.64
N THR A 501 -17.78 12.61 9.66
CA THR A 501 -16.50 13.30 9.78
C THR A 501 -16.52 14.38 10.85
N GLU A 502 -17.60 15.15 10.97
CA GLU A 502 -17.78 16.15 12.02
C GLU A 502 -17.84 15.49 13.41
N LEU A 503 -18.61 14.41 13.57
CA LEU A 503 -18.68 13.66 14.82
C LEU A 503 -17.30 13.14 15.26
N ARG A 504 -16.49 12.63 14.33
CA ARG A 504 -15.11 12.21 14.63
C ARG A 504 -14.25 13.37 15.12
N ARG A 505 -14.37 14.56 14.50
CA ARG A 505 -13.65 15.78 14.94
C ARG A 505 -14.09 16.25 16.32
N ASP A 506 -15.36 16.04 16.65
CA ASP A 506 -15.94 16.38 17.95
C ASP A 506 -15.61 15.33 19.05
N GLY A 507 -14.86 14.29 18.70
CA GLY A 507 -14.37 13.26 19.63
C GLY A 507 -15.37 12.13 19.90
N VAL A 508 -16.38 11.97 19.05
CA VAL A 508 -17.28 10.80 19.10
C VAL A 508 -16.56 9.58 18.56
N ALA A 509 -16.67 8.45 19.23
CA ALA A 509 -16.07 7.18 18.83
C ALA A 509 -16.82 6.55 17.63
N VAL A 510 -16.70 7.19 16.46
CA VAL A 510 -17.41 6.79 15.22
C VAL A 510 -16.99 5.39 14.70
N GLU A 511 -15.86 4.87 15.17
CA GLU A 511 -15.41 3.50 14.93
C GLU A 511 -16.34 2.44 15.54
N ASN A 512 -17.19 2.82 16.49
CA ASN A 512 -18.22 1.94 17.06
C ASN A 512 -19.50 1.89 16.22
N LEU A 513 -19.64 2.76 15.20
CA LEU A 513 -20.79 2.76 14.30
C LEU A 513 -20.61 1.71 13.22
N THR A 514 -21.63 0.86 13.06
CA THR A 514 -21.72 -0.10 11.96
C THR A 514 -22.48 0.53 10.78
N ASP A 515 -22.37 -0.08 9.59
CA ASP A 515 -23.15 0.34 8.41
C ASP A 515 -24.64 0.21 8.66
N ASP A 516 -25.09 -0.81 9.42
CA ASP A 516 -26.48 -0.97 9.85
C ASP A 516 -26.96 0.23 10.70
N HIS A 517 -26.13 0.74 11.62
CA HIS A 517 -26.48 1.92 12.41
C HIS A 517 -26.70 3.16 11.53
N LEU A 518 -25.85 3.34 10.52
CA LEU A 518 -25.94 4.46 9.58
C LEU A 518 -27.19 4.33 8.70
N LEU A 519 -27.42 3.14 8.14
CA LEU A 519 -28.55 2.85 7.28
C LEU A 519 -29.88 2.97 8.05
N GLU A 520 -30.04 2.30 9.20
CA GLU A 520 -31.24 2.40 10.04
C GLU A 520 -31.54 3.85 10.43
N THR A 521 -30.50 4.63 10.79
CA THR A 521 -30.70 6.07 11.14
C THR A 521 -31.24 6.86 9.96
N LEU A 522 -30.73 6.60 8.73
CA LEU A 522 -31.18 7.27 7.51
C LEU A 522 -32.60 6.84 7.13
N GLU A 523 -32.94 5.56 7.25
CA GLU A 523 -34.29 5.03 7.02
C GLU A 523 -35.32 5.64 7.98
N LEU A 524 -34.98 5.77 9.28
CA LEU A 524 -35.87 6.43 10.26
C LEU A 524 -36.16 7.91 9.91
N VAL A 525 -35.22 8.59 9.24
CA VAL A 525 -35.47 9.94 8.73
C VAL A 525 -36.37 9.89 7.50
N ALA A 526 -36.14 8.95 6.57
CA ALA A 526 -36.96 8.79 5.38
C ALA A 526 -38.44 8.45 5.73
N ASP A 527 -38.62 7.61 6.76
CA ASP A 527 -39.95 7.22 7.28
C ASP A 527 -40.60 8.32 8.16
N GLY A 528 -39.87 9.40 8.44
CA GLY A 528 -40.36 10.51 9.27
C GLY A 528 -40.44 10.19 10.77
N GLU A 529 -39.81 9.13 11.24
CA GLU A 529 -39.76 8.75 12.65
C GLU A 529 -38.78 9.63 13.46
N THR A 530 -37.74 10.16 12.82
CA THR A 530 -36.85 11.19 13.40
C THR A 530 -36.63 12.34 12.41
N ALA A 531 -36.25 13.52 12.91
CA ALA A 531 -35.97 14.69 12.06
C ALA A 531 -34.53 14.65 11.52
N LYS A 532 -34.27 15.20 10.30
CA LYS A 532 -32.93 15.33 9.70
C LYS A 532 -31.91 15.96 10.68
N GLY A 533 -32.33 16.94 11.46
CA GLY A 533 -31.48 17.63 12.44
C GLY A 533 -31.03 16.76 13.62
N ASN A 534 -31.64 15.60 13.83
CA ASN A 534 -31.34 14.69 14.93
C ASN A 534 -30.31 13.61 14.54
N VAL A 535 -29.97 13.46 13.25
CA VAL A 535 -29.06 12.40 12.75
C VAL A 535 -27.77 12.35 13.57
N GLY A 536 -27.08 13.47 13.74
CA GLY A 536 -25.84 13.52 14.53
C GLY A 536 -26.02 13.09 15.99
N ALA A 537 -27.15 13.43 16.62
CA ALA A 537 -27.45 13.03 17.99
C ALA A 537 -27.76 11.52 18.10
N VAL A 538 -28.49 10.95 17.13
CA VAL A 538 -28.77 9.51 17.06
C VAL A 538 -27.47 8.74 16.90
N LEU A 539 -26.60 9.13 15.95
CA LEU A 539 -25.30 8.50 15.70
C LEU A 539 -24.37 8.62 16.91
N THR A 540 -24.39 9.76 17.63
CA THR A 540 -23.63 9.91 18.86
C THR A 540 -24.10 8.93 19.93
N ALA A 541 -25.43 8.78 20.11
CA ALA A 541 -25.99 7.82 21.08
C ALA A 541 -25.68 6.36 20.73
N LEU A 542 -25.62 6.02 19.43
CA LEU A 542 -25.22 4.71 18.95
C LEU A 542 -23.73 4.46 19.14
N ALA A 543 -22.87 5.45 18.88
CA ALA A 543 -21.43 5.34 19.12
C ALA A 543 -21.10 5.11 20.61
N GLU A 544 -21.90 5.69 21.52
CA GLU A 544 -21.77 5.45 22.97
C GLU A 544 -22.30 4.09 23.42
N ARG A 545 -23.25 3.51 22.69
CA ARG A 545 -23.93 2.25 23.00
C ARG A 545 -24.22 1.44 21.73
N PRO A 546 -23.19 0.83 21.15
CA PRO A 546 -23.29 0.16 19.86
C PRO A 546 -24.14 -1.13 19.84
N GLU A 547 -24.57 -1.60 20.99
CA GLU A 547 -25.50 -2.72 21.10
C GLU A 547 -26.98 -2.36 20.81
N ARG A 548 -27.30 -1.08 20.64
CA ARG A 548 -28.67 -0.60 20.37
C ARG A 548 -28.94 -0.49 18.89
N SER A 549 -30.22 -0.64 18.50
CA SER A 549 -30.71 -0.22 17.19
C SER A 549 -30.93 1.30 17.14
N ALA A 550 -30.99 1.88 15.94
CA ALA A 550 -31.27 3.31 15.76
C ALA A 550 -32.64 3.69 16.34
N ALA A 551 -33.66 2.83 16.20
CA ALA A 551 -34.98 3.06 16.79
C ALA A 551 -34.94 3.12 18.32
N GLU A 552 -34.18 2.24 18.98
CA GLU A 552 -33.99 2.25 20.42
C GLU A 552 -33.25 3.51 20.88
N ALA A 553 -32.27 3.98 20.11
CA ALA A 553 -31.55 5.22 20.41
C ALA A 553 -32.49 6.45 20.30
N VAL A 554 -33.33 6.52 19.24
CA VAL A 554 -34.32 7.58 19.05
C VAL A 554 -35.33 7.63 20.21
N GLU A 555 -35.82 6.47 20.66
CA GLU A 555 -36.77 6.39 21.78
C GLU A 555 -36.11 6.80 23.11
N ALA A 556 -34.92 6.27 23.41
CA ALA A 556 -34.21 6.49 24.66
C ALA A 556 -33.79 7.96 24.87
N GLU A 557 -33.36 8.65 23.80
CA GLU A 557 -32.91 10.03 23.82
C GLU A 557 -34.03 11.04 23.52
N GLY A 558 -35.26 10.54 23.20
CA GLY A 558 -36.43 11.38 22.90
C GLY A 558 -36.27 12.18 21.61
N LEU A 559 -35.59 11.61 20.61
CA LEU A 559 -35.28 12.23 19.32
C LEU A 559 -36.34 11.95 18.24
N GLY A 560 -37.50 11.41 18.62
CA GLY A 560 -38.61 11.18 17.70
C GLY A 560 -39.12 12.46 17.05
N SER A 561 -39.63 12.33 15.82
CA SER A 561 -40.20 13.45 15.07
C SER A 561 -41.49 13.96 15.69
N ALA A 562 -41.65 15.29 15.71
CA ALA A 562 -42.92 15.91 16.11
C ALA A 562 -43.94 15.71 14.97
N GLY A 563 -45.11 15.19 15.30
CA GLY A 563 -46.21 15.04 14.33
C GLY A 563 -46.71 16.39 13.81
N GLU A 564 -47.38 16.40 12.63
CA GLU A 564 -47.90 17.62 11.98
C GLU A 564 -48.80 18.44 12.91
N ASP A 565 -49.62 17.79 13.74
CA ASP A 565 -50.50 18.47 14.71
C ASP A 565 -49.71 19.17 15.82
N GLU A 566 -48.60 18.60 16.26
CA GLU A 566 -47.68 19.18 17.27
C GLU A 566 -46.92 20.35 16.68
N VAL A 567 -46.37 20.19 15.45
CA VAL A 567 -45.74 21.28 14.71
C VAL A 567 -46.71 22.45 14.50
N ARG A 568 -47.92 22.16 14.07
CA ARG A 568 -48.96 23.17 13.86
C ARG A 568 -49.31 23.89 15.17
N GLY A 569 -49.43 23.15 16.27
CA GLY A 569 -49.65 23.70 17.60
C GLY A 569 -48.57 24.69 18.05
N ALA A 570 -47.31 24.27 17.95
CA ALA A 570 -46.17 25.11 18.30
C ALA A 570 -46.03 26.35 17.39
N VAL A 571 -46.23 26.19 16.09
CA VAL A 571 -46.21 27.32 15.13
C VAL A 571 -47.31 28.31 15.42
N VAL A 572 -48.53 27.83 15.69
CA VAL A 572 -49.67 28.70 16.06
C VAL A 572 -49.35 29.49 17.33
N GLU A 573 -48.82 28.88 18.36
CA GLU A 573 -48.43 29.59 19.58
C GLU A 573 -47.36 30.67 19.33
N VAL A 574 -46.36 30.40 18.47
CA VAL A 574 -45.32 31.37 18.11
C VAL A 574 -45.93 32.54 17.33
N VAL A 575 -46.80 32.29 16.37
CA VAL A 575 -47.48 33.32 15.58
C VAL A 575 -48.42 34.13 16.44
N GLU A 576 -49.19 33.54 17.35
CA GLU A 576 -50.07 34.24 18.28
C GLU A 576 -49.28 35.12 19.27
N ARG A 577 -48.15 34.67 19.76
CA ARG A 577 -47.28 35.46 20.64
C ARG A 577 -46.71 36.71 19.93
N ASN A 578 -46.57 36.64 18.61
CA ASN A 578 -45.99 37.69 17.76
C ASN A 578 -47.05 38.31 16.82
N GLU A 579 -48.36 38.25 17.15
CA GLU A 579 -49.49 38.68 16.31
C GLU A 579 -49.31 40.12 15.82
N GLY A 580 -48.90 41.05 16.70
CA GLY A 580 -48.70 42.45 16.32
C GLY A 580 -47.55 42.66 15.31
N GLN A 581 -46.53 41.79 15.28
CA GLN A 581 -45.48 41.81 14.27
C GLN A 581 -46.00 41.24 12.95
N VAL A 582 -46.75 40.15 13.00
CA VAL A 582 -47.33 39.50 11.82
C VAL A 582 -48.31 40.41 11.10
N GLU A 583 -49.16 41.12 11.83
CA GLU A 583 -50.08 42.11 11.25
C GLU A 583 -49.38 43.30 10.58
N GLN A 584 -48.19 43.72 11.11
CA GLN A 584 -47.43 44.87 10.59
C GLN A 584 -46.49 44.51 9.44
N GLU A 585 -45.82 43.38 9.51
CA GLU A 585 -44.73 42.97 8.62
C GLU A 585 -45.13 41.87 7.63
N GLY A 586 -46.25 41.15 7.89
CA GLY A 586 -46.73 40.04 7.06
C GLY A 586 -45.61 39.02 6.88
N MET A 587 -45.39 38.61 5.63
CA MET A 587 -44.35 37.64 5.28
C MET A 587 -42.90 38.07 5.58
N GLN A 588 -42.65 39.34 5.91
CA GLN A 588 -41.30 39.80 6.30
C GLN A 588 -40.91 39.31 7.71
N ALA A 589 -41.90 39.01 8.56
CA ALA A 589 -41.67 38.41 9.87
C ALA A 589 -41.22 36.93 9.80
N PHE A 590 -41.35 36.27 8.65
CA PHE A 590 -41.11 34.83 8.48
C PHE A 590 -39.76 34.38 9.02
N SER A 591 -38.65 35.04 8.63
CA SER A 591 -37.30 34.59 9.02
C SER A 591 -37.07 34.67 10.54
N GLY A 592 -37.62 35.68 11.22
CA GLY A 592 -37.52 35.79 12.68
C GLY A 592 -38.36 34.72 13.39
N LEU A 593 -39.59 34.51 12.93
CA LEU A 593 -40.51 33.55 13.51
C LEU A 593 -40.10 32.09 13.24
N MET A 594 -39.42 31.83 12.13
CA MET A 594 -38.88 30.51 11.82
C MET A 594 -37.90 30.04 12.90
N GLY A 595 -36.98 30.89 13.32
CA GLY A 595 -36.03 30.58 14.40
C GLY A 595 -36.74 30.30 15.75
N GLU A 596 -37.80 31.07 16.07
CA GLU A 596 -38.59 30.88 17.30
C GLU A 596 -39.42 29.57 17.24
N ALA A 597 -40.00 29.24 16.08
CA ALA A 597 -40.77 28.03 15.88
C ALA A 597 -39.89 26.79 15.99
N MET A 598 -38.73 26.79 15.32
CA MET A 598 -37.73 25.71 15.42
C MET A 598 -37.23 25.56 16.88
N GLY A 599 -36.97 26.65 17.56
CA GLY A 599 -36.59 26.65 18.98
C GLY A 599 -37.68 26.07 19.89
N ALA A 600 -38.97 26.36 19.64
CA ALA A 600 -40.09 25.86 20.42
C ALA A 600 -40.29 24.34 20.22
N LEU A 601 -39.93 23.82 19.05
CA LEU A 601 -40.02 22.40 18.71
C LEU A 601 -38.77 21.61 19.14
N GLY A 602 -37.71 22.28 19.63
CA GLY A 602 -36.53 21.66 20.20
C GLY A 602 -35.78 20.76 19.21
N GLY A 603 -35.84 21.03 17.91
CA GLY A 603 -35.19 20.21 16.85
C GLY A 603 -35.98 18.97 16.44
N LYS A 604 -37.16 18.72 16.98
CA LYS A 604 -38.00 17.54 16.72
C LYS A 604 -38.82 17.61 15.43
N ALA A 605 -38.74 18.68 14.67
CA ALA A 605 -39.52 18.86 13.45
C ALA A 605 -38.62 19.19 12.27
N ASP A 606 -39.03 18.68 11.09
CA ASP A 606 -38.40 19.04 9.83
C ASP A 606 -38.60 20.53 9.53
N GLY A 607 -37.51 21.21 9.14
CA GLY A 607 -37.56 22.66 8.85
C GLY A 607 -38.48 22.98 7.68
N ASP A 608 -38.67 22.11 6.71
CA ASP A 608 -39.56 22.30 5.58
C ASP A 608 -41.04 22.26 6.02
N LEU A 609 -41.40 21.28 6.88
CA LEU A 609 -42.75 21.20 7.46
C LEU A 609 -43.06 22.45 8.33
N VAL A 610 -42.11 22.85 9.17
CA VAL A 610 -42.26 24.08 10.00
C VAL A 610 -42.42 25.32 9.12
N SER A 611 -41.63 25.42 8.03
CA SER A 611 -41.68 26.50 7.05
C SER A 611 -43.02 26.56 6.33
N GLU A 612 -43.58 25.43 5.91
CA GLU A 612 -44.87 25.35 5.25
C GLU A 612 -45.98 25.80 6.20
N VAL A 613 -46.07 25.19 7.38
CA VAL A 613 -47.08 25.55 8.40
C VAL A 613 -46.97 27.00 8.84
N LEU A 614 -45.74 27.51 9.00
CA LEU A 614 -45.49 28.90 9.40
C LEU A 614 -45.96 29.89 8.32
N ARG A 615 -45.72 29.59 7.03
CA ARG A 615 -46.23 30.39 5.90
C ARG A 615 -47.74 30.43 5.88
N GLU A 616 -48.38 29.26 6.05
CA GLU A 616 -49.83 29.18 6.10
C GLU A 616 -50.42 30.05 7.24
N GLU A 617 -49.85 29.94 8.44
CA GLU A 617 -50.35 30.65 9.62
C GLU A 617 -50.10 32.15 9.56
N ILE A 618 -48.99 32.63 9.00
CA ILE A 618 -48.77 34.04 8.71
C ILE A 618 -49.75 34.53 7.68
N GLN A 619 -49.99 33.82 6.57
CA GLN A 619 -50.95 34.22 5.52
C GLN A 619 -52.40 34.29 6.01
N LYS A 620 -52.78 33.49 7.00
CA LYS A 620 -54.12 33.53 7.59
C LYS A 620 -54.37 34.77 8.45
N ARG A 621 -53.27 35.41 8.96
CA ARG A 621 -53.34 36.53 9.94
C ARG A 621 -52.80 37.85 9.40
N ALA A 622 -52.06 37.83 8.28
CA ALA A 622 -51.59 39.03 7.59
C ALA A 622 -52.67 39.51 6.59
#